data_b1a2bfcd9919c3f5defb6b3ae4ba2154
#
_entry.id   b1a2bfcd9919c3f5defb6b3ae4ba2154
#
_cell.length_a   1.000
_cell.length_b   1.000
_cell.length_c   1.000
_cell.angle_alpha   90.00
_cell.angle_beta   90.00
_cell.angle_gamma   90.00
#
_symmetry.space_group_name_H-M   'P 1'
#
loop_
_entity.id
_entity.type
_entity.pdbx_description
1 polymer ?
#
loop_
_entity_poly.entity_id
_entity_poly.type
_entity_poly.pdbx_seq_one_letter_code
_entity_poly.pdbx_strand_id
1 'polypeptide(L)'
;MLAIHPNARTTPAVRAEIARSTERSGVLAGRYGVSTETVRKWRKRGPAECRDRSSRPHKLPWKAGDEERAVVCALRQATGFPLDDLAFVVRHFLPHLDRDNVYRILKAEGLSRRPAAATLRREAGTFGEYELGFVHMDVKHLPKLRTGDGELRKRYLFVAIDRRSRSVHLAVRDDETEAGATAFLREALAAFPFRVTRVLTDRGSCFTAEGFEKACRELGVEHRKTRPYTPRTNGMVERFNGRVQREVLGITVAGHRDLERLLAGFNAAYNARRQRVLDGRSPDEVVRERLGRDQVSRPH
;
A
#
# COMPACT_ATOMS: atom_id res chain seq x y z
N MET A 1 15.19 31.56 -22.61
CA MET A 1 16.12 30.67 -23.32
C MET A 1 15.45 30.18 -24.60
N LEU A 2 16.06 30.36 -25.78
CA LEU A 2 15.51 29.90 -27.04
C LEU A 2 15.65 28.35 -27.10
N ALA A 3 14.53 27.63 -27.14
CA ALA A 3 14.54 26.17 -27.30
C ALA A 3 14.83 25.82 -28.76
N ILE A 4 16.11 25.60 -29.09
CA ILE A 4 16.55 25.11 -30.38
C ILE A 4 17.06 23.68 -30.18
N HIS A 5 16.60 22.75 -31.01
CA HIS A 5 17.09 21.37 -30.96
C HIS A 5 18.61 21.36 -31.23
N PRO A 6 19.41 20.59 -30.44
CA PRO A 6 20.88 20.59 -30.61
C PRO A 6 21.37 20.31 -32.04
N ASN A 7 20.65 19.49 -32.80
CA ASN A 7 20.96 19.14 -34.18
C ASN A 7 20.32 20.05 -35.21
N ALA A 8 19.74 21.19 -34.80
CA ALA A 8 19.13 22.13 -35.75
C ALA A 8 20.21 22.89 -36.52
N ARG A 9 20.22 22.76 -37.86
CA ARG A 9 21.15 23.47 -38.75
C ARG A 9 20.75 24.92 -39.02
N THR A 10 19.55 25.33 -38.56
CA THR A 10 19.03 26.68 -38.77
C THR A 10 18.53 27.28 -37.47
N THR A 11 18.81 28.54 -37.24
CA THR A 11 18.25 29.31 -36.12
C THR A 11 16.80 29.76 -36.44
N PRO A 12 16.00 30.16 -35.46
CA PRO A 12 14.67 30.72 -35.72
C PRO A 12 14.70 31.97 -36.64
N ALA A 13 15.75 32.78 -36.57
CA ALA A 13 15.93 33.94 -37.44
C ALA A 13 16.11 33.53 -38.91
N VAL A 14 17.02 32.56 -39.17
CA VAL A 14 17.23 32.00 -40.50
C VAL A 14 15.96 31.34 -41.05
N ARG A 15 15.22 30.64 -40.21
CA ARG A 15 13.93 30.01 -40.57
C ARG A 15 12.89 31.05 -40.96
N ALA A 16 12.81 32.16 -40.23
CA ALA A 16 11.92 33.26 -40.56
C ALA A 16 12.32 33.97 -41.84
N GLU A 17 13.61 34.12 -42.13
CA GLU A 17 14.12 34.64 -43.38
C GLU A 17 13.76 33.73 -44.57
N ILE A 18 13.99 32.41 -44.43
CA ILE A 18 13.57 31.41 -45.43
C ILE A 18 12.06 31.48 -45.66
N ALA A 19 11.27 31.64 -44.60
CA ALA A 19 9.81 31.71 -44.72
C ALA A 19 9.30 32.94 -45.45
N ARG A 20 10.01 34.09 -45.35
CA ARG A 20 9.66 35.35 -46.01
C ARG A 20 10.20 35.45 -47.45
N SER A 21 11.27 34.72 -47.74
CA SER A 21 11.96 34.82 -49.01
C SER A 21 11.13 34.26 -50.19
N THR A 22 11.12 34.92 -51.27
CA THR A 22 10.51 34.52 -52.59
C THR A 22 11.49 33.81 -53.52
N GLU A 23 12.77 33.74 -53.14
CA GLU A 23 13.81 33.09 -53.96
C GLU A 23 13.53 31.61 -54.20
N ARG A 24 14.06 31.03 -55.27
CA ARG A 24 13.89 29.57 -55.53
C ARG A 24 14.43 28.73 -54.45
N SER A 25 13.69 27.64 -54.08
CA SER A 25 14.05 26.79 -52.96
C SER A 25 15.46 26.18 -53.05
N GLY A 26 15.96 25.90 -54.23
CA GLY A 26 17.32 25.43 -54.45
C GLY A 26 18.40 26.46 -54.10
N VAL A 27 18.18 27.75 -54.39
CA VAL A 27 19.10 28.81 -53.97
C VAL A 27 19.20 28.99 -52.51
N LEU A 28 18.06 29.03 -51.82
CA LEU A 28 18.02 29.10 -50.35
C LEU A 28 18.61 27.84 -49.68
N ALA A 29 18.36 26.66 -50.25
CA ALA A 29 18.94 25.41 -49.79
C ALA A 29 20.47 25.45 -49.82
N GLY A 30 21.05 25.92 -50.91
CA GLY A 30 22.50 26.11 -51.04
C GLY A 30 23.03 27.18 -50.07
N ARG A 31 22.38 28.36 -49.99
CA ARG A 31 22.80 29.46 -49.09
C ARG A 31 22.85 29.06 -47.60
N TYR A 32 21.88 28.31 -47.14
CA TYR A 32 21.79 27.92 -45.71
C TYR A 32 22.26 26.50 -45.42
N GLY A 33 22.80 25.76 -46.38
CA GLY A 33 23.31 24.40 -46.20
C GLY A 33 22.24 23.41 -45.77
N VAL A 34 20.98 23.56 -46.23
CA VAL A 34 19.84 22.71 -45.89
C VAL A 34 19.21 22.08 -47.13
N SER A 35 18.37 21.09 -46.97
CA SER A 35 17.63 20.50 -48.10
C SER A 35 16.51 21.43 -48.59
N THR A 36 16.15 21.30 -49.87
CA THR A 36 15.00 22.00 -50.45
C THR A 36 13.70 21.70 -49.72
N GLU A 37 13.58 20.50 -49.17
CA GLU A 37 12.44 20.08 -48.35
C GLU A 37 12.36 20.88 -47.04
N THR A 38 13.52 21.16 -46.43
CA THR A 38 13.60 22.02 -45.24
C THR A 38 13.14 23.45 -45.56
N VAL A 39 13.51 23.98 -46.72
CA VAL A 39 13.04 25.30 -47.20
C VAL A 39 11.53 25.32 -47.39
N ARG A 40 10.97 24.29 -48.07
CA ARG A 40 9.50 24.15 -48.25
C ARG A 40 8.78 24.05 -46.93
N LYS A 41 9.32 23.28 -45.97
CA LYS A 41 8.78 23.12 -44.61
C LYS A 41 8.65 24.48 -43.91
N TRP A 42 9.69 25.30 -43.91
CA TRP A 42 9.66 26.59 -43.23
C TRP A 42 8.77 27.62 -43.95
N ARG A 43 8.70 27.61 -45.27
CA ARG A 43 7.72 28.41 -46.03
C ARG A 43 6.28 28.04 -45.68
N LYS A 44 5.98 26.74 -45.62
CA LYS A 44 4.65 26.25 -45.25
C LYS A 44 4.24 26.65 -43.82
N ARG A 45 5.20 26.72 -42.88
CA ARG A 45 4.96 27.16 -41.51
C ARG A 45 4.80 28.68 -41.37
N GLY A 46 5.36 29.43 -42.23
CA GLY A 46 5.37 30.89 -42.17
C GLY A 46 6.32 31.47 -41.13
N PRO A 47 6.56 32.81 -41.20
CA PRO A 47 7.57 33.48 -40.40
C PRO A 47 7.23 33.56 -38.89
N ALA A 48 5.98 33.38 -38.50
CA ALA A 48 5.55 33.41 -37.11
C ALA A 48 5.84 32.09 -36.37
N GLU A 49 5.92 30.96 -37.11
CA GLU A 49 6.09 29.61 -36.52
C GLU A 49 7.50 29.04 -36.72
N CYS A 50 8.53 29.80 -36.50
CA CYS A 50 9.92 29.40 -36.75
C CYS A 50 10.60 28.68 -35.59
N ARG A 51 9.92 28.49 -34.46
CA ARG A 51 10.43 27.72 -33.31
C ARG A 51 10.24 26.23 -33.53
N ASP A 52 11.05 25.42 -32.83
CA ASP A 52 10.85 23.99 -32.85
C ASP A 52 9.56 23.65 -32.06
N ARG A 53 8.79 22.71 -32.59
CA ARG A 53 7.63 22.18 -31.90
C ARG A 53 8.11 21.19 -30.84
N SER A 54 7.34 21.05 -29.75
CA SER A 54 7.62 20.05 -28.74
C SER A 54 7.72 18.66 -29.38
N SER A 55 8.76 17.92 -29.00
CA SER A 55 8.93 16.51 -29.40
C SER A 55 8.06 15.57 -28.57
N ARG A 56 7.36 16.13 -27.56
CA ARG A 56 6.49 15.33 -26.70
C ARG A 56 5.28 14.81 -27.49
N PRO A 57 5.00 13.49 -27.44
CA PRO A 57 3.82 12.91 -28.05
C PRO A 57 2.53 13.58 -27.56
N HIS A 58 1.59 13.84 -28.45
CA HIS A 58 0.29 14.40 -28.09
C HIS A 58 -0.59 13.40 -27.32
N LYS A 59 -0.46 12.12 -27.64
CA LYS A 59 -1.14 11.02 -26.93
C LYS A 59 -0.12 10.24 -26.12
N LEU A 60 -0.39 10.09 -24.83
CA LEU A 60 0.43 9.35 -23.88
C LEU A 60 -0.48 8.28 -23.25
N PRO A 61 -0.48 7.04 -23.78
CA PRO A 61 -1.38 5.97 -23.32
C PRO A 61 -1.26 5.65 -21.82
N TRP A 62 -0.08 5.94 -21.23
CA TRP A 62 0.20 5.74 -19.81
C TRP A 62 -0.15 6.95 -18.92
N LYS A 63 -0.67 8.04 -19.50
CA LYS A 63 -1.06 9.21 -18.72
C LYS A 63 -2.46 9.00 -18.16
N ALA A 64 -2.59 9.14 -16.84
CA ALA A 64 -3.89 9.12 -16.17
C ALA A 64 -4.84 10.18 -16.76
N GLY A 65 -6.07 9.76 -17.02
CA GLY A 65 -7.18 10.65 -17.33
C GLY A 65 -7.60 11.46 -16.09
N ASP A 66 -8.47 12.45 -16.29
CA ASP A 66 -8.89 13.32 -15.18
C ASP A 66 -9.74 12.56 -14.14
N GLU A 67 -10.58 11.63 -14.59
CA GLU A 67 -11.36 10.76 -13.69
C GLU A 67 -10.45 9.84 -12.86
N GLU A 68 -9.46 9.22 -13.49
CA GLU A 68 -8.49 8.35 -12.80
C GLU A 68 -7.66 9.14 -11.79
N ARG A 69 -7.29 10.37 -12.11
CA ARG A 69 -6.62 11.30 -11.18
C ARG A 69 -7.50 11.61 -9.97
N ALA A 70 -8.79 11.90 -10.23
CA ALA A 70 -9.75 12.16 -9.16
C ALA A 70 -9.91 10.94 -8.24
N VAL A 71 -9.97 9.72 -8.79
CA VAL A 71 -10.04 8.47 -8.01
C VAL A 71 -8.80 8.29 -7.14
N VAL A 72 -7.59 8.48 -7.69
CA VAL A 72 -6.34 8.39 -6.93
C VAL A 72 -6.30 9.40 -5.78
N CYS A 73 -6.73 10.64 -6.03
CA CYS A 73 -6.79 11.69 -5.02
C CYS A 73 -7.83 11.39 -3.93
N ALA A 74 -9.03 10.94 -4.31
CA ALA A 74 -10.07 10.56 -3.38
C ALA A 74 -9.64 9.40 -2.47
N LEU A 75 -9.01 8.36 -3.04
CA LEU A 75 -8.42 7.26 -2.27
C LEU A 75 -7.36 7.75 -1.28
N ARG A 76 -6.47 8.65 -1.72
CA ARG A 76 -5.44 9.23 -0.84
C ARG A 76 -6.05 9.98 0.33
N GLN A 77 -7.07 10.80 0.08
CA GLN A 77 -7.76 11.59 1.10
C GLN A 77 -8.56 10.71 2.07
N ALA A 78 -9.31 9.73 1.53
CA ALA A 78 -10.15 8.85 2.33
C ALA A 78 -9.34 7.89 3.21
N THR A 79 -8.23 7.35 2.70
CA THR A 79 -7.47 6.29 3.38
C THR A 79 -6.22 6.78 4.09
N GLY A 80 -5.65 7.91 3.69
CA GLY A 80 -4.35 8.37 4.17
C GLY A 80 -3.19 7.40 3.88
N PHE A 81 -3.35 6.46 2.96
CA PHE A 81 -2.34 5.45 2.64
C PHE A 81 -0.98 6.05 2.31
N PRO A 82 0.14 5.45 2.71
CA PRO A 82 1.46 5.74 2.15
C PRO A 82 1.45 5.56 0.63
N LEU A 83 2.42 6.14 -0.07
CA LEU A 83 2.50 6.06 -1.54
C LEU A 83 2.53 4.61 -2.06
N ASP A 84 3.33 3.75 -1.42
CA ASP A 84 3.49 2.37 -1.85
C ASP A 84 2.20 1.57 -1.69
N ASP A 85 1.47 1.85 -0.61
CA ASP A 85 0.18 1.25 -0.30
C ASP A 85 -0.91 1.68 -1.27
N LEU A 86 -0.94 2.99 -1.54
CA LEU A 86 -1.87 3.55 -2.51
C LEU A 86 -1.58 3.01 -3.92
N ALA A 87 -0.32 2.96 -4.33
CA ALA A 87 0.07 2.42 -5.62
C ALA A 87 -0.29 0.93 -5.76
N PHE A 88 -0.12 0.15 -4.68
CA PHE A 88 -0.54 -1.24 -4.65
C PHE A 88 -2.04 -1.38 -4.91
N VAL A 89 -2.87 -0.62 -4.20
CA VAL A 89 -4.34 -0.65 -4.38
C VAL A 89 -4.74 -0.17 -5.77
N VAL A 90 -4.18 0.95 -6.23
CA VAL A 90 -4.49 1.55 -7.54
C VAL A 90 -4.20 0.57 -8.67
N ARG A 91 -3.11 -0.18 -8.63
CA ARG A 91 -2.74 -1.15 -9.67
C ARG A 91 -3.75 -2.27 -9.88
N HIS A 92 -4.60 -2.58 -8.90
CA HIS A 92 -5.63 -3.61 -9.04
C HIS A 92 -6.75 -3.23 -10.01
N PHE A 93 -7.06 -1.95 -10.13
CA PHE A 93 -8.14 -1.45 -11.00
C PHE A 93 -7.66 -0.47 -12.07
N LEU A 94 -6.47 0.12 -11.92
CA LEU A 94 -5.78 0.95 -12.91
C LEU A 94 -4.36 0.42 -13.15
N PRO A 95 -4.21 -0.76 -13.77
CA PRO A 95 -2.93 -1.47 -13.88
C PRO A 95 -1.86 -0.73 -14.68
N HIS A 96 -2.24 0.23 -15.53
CA HIS A 96 -1.33 1.08 -16.31
C HIS A 96 -0.70 2.21 -15.47
N LEU A 97 -1.23 2.48 -14.26
CA LEU A 97 -0.65 3.48 -13.36
C LEU A 97 0.36 2.81 -12.43
N ASP A 98 1.62 3.07 -12.68
CA ASP A 98 2.69 2.66 -11.80
C ASP A 98 2.83 3.60 -10.57
N ARG A 99 3.75 3.25 -9.68
CA ARG A 99 4.03 4.02 -8.48
C ARG A 99 4.42 5.47 -8.77
N ASP A 100 5.19 5.68 -9.85
CA ASP A 100 5.67 7.02 -10.23
C ASP A 100 4.56 7.86 -10.80
N ASN A 101 3.63 7.25 -11.55
CA ASN A 101 2.42 7.92 -12.01
C ASN A 101 1.55 8.37 -10.84
N VAL A 102 1.31 7.49 -9.87
CA VAL A 102 0.58 7.83 -8.63
C VAL A 102 1.28 8.96 -7.87
N TYR A 103 2.60 8.91 -7.72
CA TYR A 103 3.37 9.99 -7.09
C TYR A 103 3.22 11.33 -7.80
N ARG A 104 3.33 11.33 -9.15
CA ARG A 104 3.18 12.56 -9.95
C ARG A 104 1.78 13.17 -9.84
N ILE A 105 0.74 12.32 -9.80
CA ILE A 105 -0.64 12.76 -9.57
C ILE A 105 -0.73 13.43 -8.20
N LEU A 106 -0.32 12.74 -7.14
CA LEU A 106 -0.37 13.27 -5.79
C LEU A 106 0.44 14.56 -5.63
N LYS A 107 1.60 14.66 -6.30
CA LYS A 107 2.43 15.87 -6.27
C LYS A 107 1.75 17.04 -6.95
N ALA A 108 1.13 16.82 -8.11
CA ALA A 108 0.40 17.85 -8.85
C ALA A 108 -0.79 18.41 -8.05
N GLU A 109 -1.46 17.56 -7.27
CA GLU A 109 -2.62 17.91 -6.45
C GLU A 109 -2.27 18.31 -5.00
N GLY A 110 -0.96 18.48 -4.69
CA GLY A 110 -0.52 18.86 -3.34
C GLY A 110 -0.68 17.78 -2.26
N LEU A 111 -1.03 16.55 -2.66
CA LEU A 111 -1.30 15.42 -1.76
C LEU A 111 -0.09 14.49 -1.54
N SER A 112 1.10 14.88 -2.00
CA SER A 112 2.31 14.06 -1.86
C SER A 112 2.78 13.92 -0.42
N ARG A 113 2.59 14.96 0.40
CA ARG A 113 2.91 14.94 1.84
C ARG A 113 1.70 14.46 2.63
N ARG A 114 1.95 13.55 3.57
CA ARG A 114 0.95 13.19 4.59
C ARG A 114 1.00 14.22 5.72
N PRO A 115 -0.12 14.53 6.38
CA PRO A 115 -0.08 15.23 7.65
C PRO A 115 0.89 14.49 8.57
N ALA A 116 1.79 15.20 9.22
CA ALA A 116 2.72 14.59 10.16
C ALA A 116 1.90 13.99 11.31
N ALA A 117 1.79 12.66 11.35
CA ALA A 117 1.39 11.99 12.57
C ALA A 117 2.47 12.30 13.60
N ALA A 118 2.10 12.77 14.78
CA ALA A 118 3.02 13.00 15.88
C ALA A 118 3.80 11.70 16.15
N THR A 119 5.01 11.62 15.64
CA THR A 119 5.85 10.45 15.73
C THR A 119 6.66 10.58 17.01
N LEU A 120 6.22 9.92 18.06
CA LEU A 120 7.11 9.51 19.13
C LEU A 120 8.17 8.59 18.48
N ARG A 121 9.39 9.09 18.34
CA ARG A 121 10.57 8.29 17.95
C ARG A 121 10.78 7.22 19.03
N ARG A 122 10.33 6.00 18.77
CA ARG A 122 10.69 4.83 19.57
C ARG A 122 11.95 4.22 18.97
N GLU A 123 12.97 4.07 19.78
CA GLU A 123 14.18 3.32 19.43
C GLU A 123 13.79 1.91 18.96
N ALA A 124 14.34 1.52 17.83
CA ALA A 124 14.13 0.18 17.28
C ALA A 124 14.89 -0.83 18.16
N GLY A 125 14.16 -1.57 18.98
CA GLY A 125 14.71 -2.73 19.68
C GLY A 125 15.04 -3.82 18.65
N THR A 126 16.22 -4.42 18.77
CA THR A 126 16.61 -5.62 18.03
C THR A 126 15.65 -6.76 18.35
N PHE A 127 14.89 -7.19 17.36
CA PHE A 127 14.08 -8.39 17.48
C PHE A 127 14.99 -9.60 17.30
N GLY A 128 15.08 -10.45 18.34
CA GLY A 128 15.75 -11.75 18.24
C GLY A 128 15.16 -12.61 17.11
N GLU A 129 15.95 -13.53 16.60
CA GLU A 129 15.46 -14.51 15.63
C GLU A 129 14.45 -15.44 16.31
N TYR A 130 13.20 -15.35 15.86
CA TYR A 130 12.12 -16.21 16.33
C TYR A 130 11.75 -17.20 15.23
N GLU A 131 11.38 -18.40 15.62
CA GLU A 131 10.74 -19.39 14.75
C GLU A 131 9.29 -18.98 14.46
N LEU A 132 8.71 -19.54 13.38
CA LEU A 132 7.26 -19.44 13.12
C LEU A 132 6.47 -20.06 14.26
N GLY A 133 5.28 -19.53 14.50
CA GLY A 133 4.35 -20.10 15.49
C GLY A 133 4.40 -19.46 16.87
N PHE A 134 5.06 -18.32 17.02
CA PHE A 134 4.89 -17.46 18.19
C PHE A 134 3.94 -16.31 17.86
N VAL A 135 2.68 -16.46 18.22
CA VAL A 135 1.58 -15.58 17.83
C VAL A 135 1.21 -14.65 18.98
N HIS A 136 1.05 -13.37 18.68
CA HIS A 136 0.44 -12.40 19.59
C HIS A 136 -1.05 -12.31 19.30
N MET A 137 -1.89 -12.43 20.33
CA MET A 137 -3.33 -12.23 20.22
C MET A 137 -3.76 -10.99 21.01
N ASP A 138 -4.74 -10.29 20.47
CA ASP A 138 -5.28 -9.05 21.04
C ASP A 138 -6.75 -8.87 20.62
N VAL A 139 -7.48 -8.07 21.39
CA VAL A 139 -8.86 -7.70 21.07
C VAL A 139 -8.94 -6.18 20.94
N LYS A 140 -9.53 -5.73 19.85
CA LYS A 140 -9.80 -4.33 19.61
C LYS A 140 -11.29 -4.06 19.54
N HIS A 141 -11.76 -3.10 20.33
CA HIS A 141 -13.14 -2.63 20.25
C HIS A 141 -13.36 -1.88 18.94
N LEU A 142 -14.37 -2.29 18.18
CA LEU A 142 -14.78 -1.64 16.95
C LEU A 142 -15.75 -0.47 17.24
N PRO A 143 -15.84 0.49 16.33
CA PRO A 143 -16.88 1.52 16.41
C PRO A 143 -18.27 0.88 16.46
N LYS A 144 -19.20 1.52 17.19
CA LYS A 144 -20.61 1.12 17.14
C LYS A 144 -21.18 1.45 15.77
N LEU A 145 -21.72 0.46 15.10
CA LEU A 145 -22.37 0.60 13.79
C LEU A 145 -23.82 0.15 13.89
N ARG A 146 -24.64 0.71 13.01
CA ARG A 146 -26.05 0.29 12.88
C ARG A 146 -26.10 -1.09 12.27
N THR A 147 -26.92 -1.96 12.83
CA THR A 147 -27.33 -3.24 12.24
C THR A 147 -28.46 -3.02 11.26
N GLY A 148 -28.82 -4.06 10.48
CA GLY A 148 -29.89 -3.98 9.52
C GLY A 148 -31.27 -3.68 10.12
N ASP A 149 -31.46 -3.93 11.41
CA ASP A 149 -32.62 -3.60 12.25
C ASP A 149 -32.57 -2.17 12.83
N GLY A 150 -31.50 -1.40 12.54
CA GLY A 150 -31.32 -0.02 12.99
C GLY A 150 -30.69 0.15 14.35
N GLU A 151 -30.43 -0.91 15.10
CA GLU A 151 -29.79 -0.87 16.40
C GLU A 151 -28.29 -0.58 16.29
N LEU A 152 -27.75 0.15 17.27
CA LEU A 152 -26.32 0.41 17.40
C LEU A 152 -25.69 -0.71 18.22
N ARG A 153 -24.92 -1.59 17.58
CA ARG A 153 -24.19 -2.67 18.24
C ARG A 153 -22.70 -2.42 18.27
N LYS A 154 -22.07 -2.78 19.41
CA LYS A 154 -20.62 -2.83 19.58
C LYS A 154 -20.15 -4.20 19.16
N ARG A 155 -19.04 -4.27 18.44
CA ARG A 155 -18.38 -5.54 18.08
C ARG A 155 -16.89 -5.47 18.38
N TYR A 156 -16.25 -6.61 18.32
CA TYR A 156 -14.88 -6.80 18.73
C TYR A 156 -14.08 -7.44 17.60
N LEU A 157 -12.91 -6.88 17.32
CA LEU A 157 -11.97 -7.43 16.37
C LEU A 157 -10.89 -8.21 17.15
N PHE A 158 -10.90 -9.51 16.98
CA PHE A 158 -9.83 -10.38 17.45
C PHE A 158 -8.73 -10.41 16.38
N VAL A 159 -7.49 -10.30 16.83
CA VAL A 159 -6.29 -10.23 16.00
C VAL A 159 -5.30 -11.28 16.48
N ALA A 160 -4.77 -12.08 15.56
CA ALA A 160 -3.65 -12.96 15.80
C ALA A 160 -2.53 -12.63 14.80
N ILE A 161 -1.32 -12.33 15.29
CA ILE A 161 -0.19 -11.95 14.45
C ILE A 161 1.06 -12.75 14.82
N ASP A 162 1.62 -13.47 13.86
CA ASP A 162 2.87 -14.18 14.07
C ASP A 162 4.06 -13.24 14.20
N ARG A 163 4.89 -13.50 15.20
CA ARG A 163 6.00 -12.61 15.54
C ARG A 163 7.08 -12.59 14.47
N ARG A 164 7.33 -13.71 13.79
CA ARG A 164 8.39 -13.83 12.78
C ARG A 164 7.94 -13.32 11.43
N SER A 165 6.89 -13.90 10.89
CA SER A 165 6.41 -13.60 9.53
C SER A 165 5.56 -12.33 9.43
N ARG A 166 5.01 -11.85 10.55
CA ARG A 166 3.97 -10.81 10.58
C ARG A 166 2.66 -11.25 9.89
N SER A 167 2.51 -12.55 9.60
CA SER A 167 1.25 -13.08 9.11
C SER A 167 0.14 -12.86 10.11
N VAL A 168 -1.02 -12.46 9.64
CA VAL A 168 -2.16 -12.04 10.47
C VAL A 168 -3.39 -12.84 10.13
N HIS A 169 -4.13 -13.21 11.18
CA HIS A 169 -5.51 -13.68 11.08
C HIS A 169 -6.41 -12.75 11.88
N LEU A 170 -7.59 -12.43 11.34
CA LEU A 170 -8.58 -11.52 11.90
C LEU A 170 -9.94 -12.18 11.97
N ALA A 171 -10.69 -11.95 13.05
CA ALA A 171 -12.11 -12.28 13.13
C ALA A 171 -12.89 -11.22 13.91
N VAL A 172 -14.12 -10.95 13.47
CA VAL A 172 -15.07 -10.08 14.17
C VAL A 172 -16.00 -10.93 15.00
N ARG A 173 -16.22 -10.53 16.25
CA ARG A 173 -17.11 -11.20 17.21
C ARG A 173 -18.08 -10.19 17.82
N ASP A 174 -19.22 -10.70 18.28
CA ASP A 174 -20.23 -9.87 18.94
C ASP A 174 -19.87 -9.57 20.39
N ASP A 175 -19.03 -10.41 21.00
CA ASP A 175 -18.61 -10.29 22.40
C ASP A 175 -17.10 -10.50 22.60
N GLU A 176 -16.63 -10.15 23.78
CA GLU A 176 -15.26 -10.32 24.25
C GLU A 176 -15.26 -11.31 25.44
N THR A 177 -15.88 -12.47 25.19
CA THR A 177 -15.99 -13.53 26.20
C THR A 177 -14.84 -14.53 26.09
N GLU A 178 -14.69 -15.36 27.13
CA GLU A 178 -13.80 -16.52 27.14
C GLU A 178 -14.12 -17.49 25.97
N ALA A 179 -15.40 -17.75 25.75
CA ALA A 179 -15.85 -18.61 24.65
C ALA A 179 -15.46 -18.04 23.29
N GLY A 180 -15.65 -16.71 23.11
CA GLY A 180 -15.25 -15.99 21.89
C GLY A 180 -13.74 -16.04 21.67
N ALA A 181 -12.93 -15.83 22.71
CA ALA A 181 -11.47 -15.92 22.65
C ALA A 181 -10.99 -17.35 22.34
N THR A 182 -11.62 -18.36 22.93
CA THR A 182 -11.30 -19.78 22.69
C THR A 182 -11.66 -20.20 21.26
N ALA A 183 -12.81 -19.78 20.76
CA ALA A 183 -13.21 -20.03 19.38
C ALA A 183 -12.24 -19.37 18.39
N PHE A 184 -11.84 -18.12 18.66
CA PHE A 184 -10.85 -17.43 17.84
C PHE A 184 -9.48 -18.08 17.88
N LEU A 185 -9.02 -18.60 19.03
CA LEU A 185 -7.78 -19.36 19.12
C LEU A 185 -7.81 -20.55 18.16
N ARG A 186 -8.85 -21.38 18.20
CA ARG A 186 -8.99 -22.53 17.30
C ARG A 186 -9.00 -22.13 15.83
N GLU A 187 -9.72 -21.07 15.49
CA GLU A 187 -9.79 -20.52 14.14
C GLU A 187 -8.41 -20.03 13.66
N ALA A 188 -7.69 -19.29 14.49
CA ALA A 188 -6.35 -18.81 14.17
C ALA A 188 -5.35 -19.96 13.97
N LEU A 189 -5.41 -21.00 14.82
CA LEU A 189 -4.58 -22.20 14.67
C LEU A 189 -4.84 -22.92 13.34
N ALA A 190 -6.09 -22.96 12.89
CA ALA A 190 -6.47 -23.56 11.62
C ALA A 190 -6.10 -22.69 10.41
N ALA A 191 -6.11 -21.37 10.57
CA ALA A 191 -5.85 -20.41 9.49
C ALA A 191 -4.36 -20.24 9.17
N PHE A 192 -3.47 -20.39 10.16
CA PHE A 192 -2.03 -20.31 9.90
C PHE A 192 -1.52 -21.59 9.22
N PRO A 193 -0.73 -21.49 8.14
CA PRO A 193 -0.18 -22.64 7.44
C PRO A 193 1.02 -23.28 8.16
N PHE A 194 1.27 -22.90 9.39
CA PHE A 194 2.34 -23.41 10.25
C PHE A 194 1.81 -23.72 11.65
N ARG A 195 2.51 -24.58 12.38
CA ARG A 195 2.14 -24.93 13.74
C ARG A 195 2.37 -23.74 14.69
N VAL A 196 1.33 -23.28 15.36
CA VAL A 196 1.44 -22.34 16.45
C VAL A 196 1.82 -23.07 17.72
N THR A 197 2.96 -22.70 18.32
CA THR A 197 3.48 -23.31 19.54
C THR A 197 3.29 -22.44 20.76
N ARG A 198 3.19 -21.12 20.58
CA ARG A 198 3.07 -20.14 21.66
C ARG A 198 2.10 -19.04 21.31
N VAL A 199 1.32 -18.63 22.29
CA VAL A 199 0.44 -17.48 22.19
C VAL A 199 0.78 -16.49 23.30
N LEU A 200 0.97 -15.22 22.95
CA LEU A 200 1.13 -14.12 23.89
C LEU A 200 -0.11 -13.24 23.84
N THR A 201 -0.75 -13.03 24.99
CA THR A 201 -1.89 -12.14 25.13
C THR A 201 -1.58 -11.03 26.14
N ASP A 202 -2.40 -10.02 26.15
CA ASP A 202 -2.49 -9.14 27.32
C ASP A 202 -3.17 -9.85 28.50
N ARG A 203 -3.57 -9.07 29.52
CA ARG A 203 -4.28 -9.56 30.70
C ARG A 203 -5.79 -9.30 30.62
N GLY A 204 -6.34 -9.19 29.42
CA GLY A 204 -7.79 -9.07 29.22
C GLY A 204 -8.54 -10.25 29.87
N SER A 205 -9.74 -9.99 30.39
CA SER A 205 -10.53 -10.99 31.11
C SER A 205 -10.80 -12.25 30.29
N CYS A 206 -11.04 -12.11 28.98
CA CYS A 206 -11.29 -13.23 28.07
C CYS A 206 -10.07 -14.15 27.90
N PHE A 207 -8.84 -13.65 28.06
CA PHE A 207 -7.59 -14.41 27.93
C PHE A 207 -7.08 -14.93 29.28
N THR A 208 -7.53 -14.34 30.40
CA THR A 208 -7.10 -14.77 31.73
C THR A 208 -8.04 -15.79 32.35
N ALA A 209 -9.17 -16.04 31.72
CA ALA A 209 -10.18 -17.01 32.17
C ALA A 209 -9.64 -18.44 32.09
N GLU A 210 -10.09 -19.30 33.02
CA GLU A 210 -9.62 -20.68 33.16
C GLU A 210 -9.88 -21.53 31.92
N GLY A 211 -11.02 -21.34 31.24
CA GLY A 211 -11.34 -22.08 30.03
C GLY A 211 -10.44 -21.73 28.84
N PHE A 212 -9.97 -20.48 28.71
CA PHE A 212 -8.99 -20.15 27.70
C PHE A 212 -7.63 -20.82 27.96
N GLU A 213 -7.19 -20.83 29.22
CA GLU A 213 -5.96 -21.53 29.64
C GLU A 213 -6.07 -23.05 29.43
N LYS A 214 -7.23 -23.62 29.73
CA LYS A 214 -7.52 -25.04 29.49
C LYS A 214 -7.47 -25.34 27.98
N ALA A 215 -8.11 -24.52 27.15
CA ALA A 215 -8.07 -24.68 25.70
C ALA A 215 -6.66 -24.60 25.14
N CYS A 216 -5.81 -23.68 25.60
CA CYS A 216 -4.41 -23.62 25.21
C CYS A 216 -3.66 -24.93 25.53
N ARG A 217 -3.87 -25.49 26.74
CA ARG A 217 -3.25 -26.78 27.11
C ARG A 217 -3.73 -27.94 26.24
N GLU A 218 -5.03 -28.03 26.01
CA GLU A 218 -5.63 -29.07 25.17
C GLU A 218 -5.12 -29.02 23.71
N LEU A 219 -4.88 -27.81 23.19
CA LEU A 219 -4.38 -27.57 21.83
C LEU A 219 -2.84 -27.65 21.74
N GLY A 220 -2.15 -27.90 22.85
CA GLY A 220 -0.69 -28.00 22.90
C GLY A 220 0.02 -26.66 22.62
N VAL A 221 -0.59 -25.54 23.03
CA VAL A 221 -0.08 -24.19 22.85
C VAL A 221 0.34 -23.61 24.19
N GLU A 222 1.59 -23.14 24.27
CA GLU A 222 2.09 -22.44 25.46
C GLU A 222 1.47 -21.04 25.52
N HIS A 223 0.65 -20.77 26.55
CA HIS A 223 0.09 -19.45 26.79
C HIS A 223 1.01 -18.59 27.65
N ARG A 224 1.37 -17.42 27.14
CA ARG A 224 2.14 -16.39 27.85
C ARG A 224 1.32 -15.11 27.98
N LYS A 225 1.42 -14.46 29.13
CA LYS A 225 0.80 -13.15 29.38
C LYS A 225 1.86 -12.07 29.41
N THR A 226 1.55 -10.88 28.90
CA THR A 226 2.42 -9.73 29.00
C THR A 226 2.71 -9.37 30.45
N ARG A 227 3.95 -8.94 30.74
CA ARG A 227 4.28 -8.44 32.07
C ARG A 227 3.58 -7.10 32.32
N PRO A 228 3.09 -6.85 33.55
CA PRO A 228 2.55 -5.54 33.92
C PRO A 228 3.57 -4.43 33.60
N TYR A 229 3.09 -3.29 33.15
CA TYR A 229 3.92 -2.09 32.89
C TYR A 229 5.07 -2.27 31.87
N THR A 230 5.02 -3.29 30.99
CA THR A 230 6.04 -3.50 29.97
C THR A 230 5.46 -3.29 28.58
N PRO A 231 5.28 -2.04 28.11
CA PRO A 231 4.64 -1.74 26.80
C PRO A 231 5.42 -2.29 25.60
N ARG A 232 6.69 -2.68 25.79
CA ARG A 232 7.54 -3.21 24.70
C ARG A 232 7.09 -4.57 24.15
N THR A 233 6.33 -5.37 24.91
CA THR A 233 5.93 -6.72 24.49
C THR A 233 4.75 -6.73 23.53
N ASN A 234 3.88 -5.73 23.53
CA ASN A 234 2.68 -5.65 22.69
C ASN A 234 2.79 -4.69 21.48
N GLY A 235 3.92 -4.01 21.34
CA GLY A 235 4.13 -2.96 20.32
C GLY A 235 3.95 -3.41 18.86
N MET A 236 3.91 -4.73 18.60
CA MET A 236 3.64 -5.27 17.27
C MET A 236 2.14 -5.23 16.96
N VAL A 237 1.32 -5.74 17.87
CA VAL A 237 -0.14 -5.73 17.74
C VAL A 237 -0.68 -4.30 17.80
N GLU A 238 -0.14 -3.45 18.68
CA GLU A 238 -0.48 -2.02 18.73
C GLU A 238 -0.26 -1.32 17.38
N ARG A 239 0.87 -1.59 16.72
CA ARG A 239 1.15 -1.04 15.38
C ARG A 239 0.19 -1.57 14.33
N PHE A 240 -0.14 -2.85 14.39
CA PHE A 240 -1.12 -3.46 13.51
C PHE A 240 -2.52 -2.86 13.74
N ASN A 241 -2.97 -2.78 15.00
CA ASN A 241 -4.23 -2.14 15.38
C ASN A 241 -4.29 -0.67 14.96
N GLY A 242 -3.17 0.05 15.03
CA GLY A 242 -3.04 1.41 14.49
C GLY A 242 -3.19 1.46 12.97
N ARG A 243 -2.80 0.43 12.23
CA ARG A 243 -3.07 0.32 10.79
C ARG A 243 -4.55 0.06 10.51
N VAL A 244 -5.14 -0.91 11.19
CA VAL A 244 -6.59 -1.17 11.08
C VAL A 244 -7.38 0.12 11.33
N GLN A 245 -7.02 0.88 12.37
CA GLN A 245 -7.68 2.14 12.68
C GLN A 245 -7.60 3.16 11.54
N ARG A 246 -6.44 3.29 10.91
CA ARG A 246 -6.23 4.28 9.84
C ARG A 246 -6.72 3.81 8.48
N GLU A 247 -6.53 2.53 8.18
CA GLU A 247 -6.70 1.99 6.84
C GLU A 247 -8.09 1.39 6.60
N VAL A 248 -8.77 0.98 7.67
CA VAL A 248 -10.11 0.38 7.61
C VAL A 248 -11.15 1.22 8.35
N LEU A 249 -10.92 1.50 9.64
CA LEU A 249 -11.90 2.19 10.47
C LEU A 249 -12.00 3.69 10.20
N GLY A 250 -11.09 4.25 9.40
CA GLY A 250 -11.19 5.60 8.85
C GLY A 250 -12.13 5.71 7.63
N ILE A 251 -12.58 4.57 7.08
CA ILE A 251 -13.51 4.53 5.96
C ILE A 251 -14.93 4.54 6.51
N THR A 252 -15.78 5.40 5.97
CA THR A 252 -17.20 5.39 6.33
C THR A 252 -17.85 4.15 5.73
N VAL A 253 -18.42 3.30 6.59
CA VAL A 253 -19.12 2.07 6.20
C VAL A 253 -20.58 2.15 6.60
N ALA A 254 -21.45 1.57 5.77
CA ALA A 254 -22.89 1.62 6.00
C ALA A 254 -23.34 0.66 7.12
N GLY A 255 -22.61 -0.44 7.35
CA GLY A 255 -23.00 -1.44 8.35
C GLY A 255 -21.89 -2.45 8.67
N HIS A 256 -22.21 -3.36 9.60
CA HIS A 256 -21.27 -4.38 10.08
C HIS A 256 -20.80 -5.35 8.99
N ARG A 257 -21.67 -5.75 8.07
CA ARG A 257 -21.32 -6.66 6.96
C ARG A 257 -20.27 -6.05 6.04
N ASP A 258 -20.37 -4.76 5.77
CA ASP A 258 -19.38 -4.05 4.95
C ASP A 258 -18.05 -3.91 5.68
N LEU A 259 -18.09 -3.66 6.99
CA LEU A 259 -16.89 -3.64 7.83
C LEU A 259 -16.20 -5.01 7.86
N GLU A 260 -16.94 -6.11 8.00
CA GLU A 260 -16.37 -7.47 7.95
C GLU A 260 -15.71 -7.77 6.61
N ARG A 261 -16.36 -7.40 5.49
CA ARG A 261 -15.79 -7.55 4.15
C ARG A 261 -14.51 -6.73 3.97
N LEU A 262 -14.50 -5.49 4.45
CA LEU A 262 -13.32 -4.63 4.41
C LEU A 262 -12.18 -5.21 5.26
N LEU A 263 -12.47 -5.71 6.45
CA LEU A 263 -11.47 -6.33 7.33
C LEU A 263 -10.91 -7.62 6.73
N ALA A 264 -11.76 -8.45 6.11
CA ALA A 264 -11.31 -9.66 5.40
C ALA A 264 -10.40 -9.31 4.21
N GLY A 265 -10.80 -8.34 3.39
CA GLY A 265 -9.98 -7.82 2.30
C GLY A 265 -8.66 -7.21 2.78
N PHE A 266 -8.71 -6.46 3.88
CA PHE A 266 -7.52 -5.89 4.51
C PHE A 266 -6.57 -6.98 5.01
N ASN A 267 -7.10 -8.05 5.64
CA ASN A 267 -6.30 -9.19 6.11
C ASN A 267 -5.52 -9.84 4.97
N ALA A 268 -6.22 -10.16 3.87
CA ALA A 268 -5.61 -10.75 2.68
C ALA A 268 -4.54 -9.81 2.06
N ALA A 269 -4.89 -8.54 1.88
CA ALA A 269 -3.98 -7.54 1.35
C ALA A 269 -2.75 -7.31 2.25
N TYR A 270 -2.94 -7.31 3.57
CA TYR A 270 -1.85 -7.16 4.53
C TYR A 270 -0.84 -8.31 4.44
N ASN A 271 -1.31 -9.56 4.35
CA ASN A 271 -0.46 -10.74 4.27
C ASN A 271 0.29 -10.84 2.93
N ALA A 272 -0.34 -10.41 1.85
CA ALA A 272 0.28 -10.41 0.51
C ALA A 272 1.23 -9.23 0.26
N ARG A 273 1.19 -8.18 1.10
CA ARG A 273 1.90 -6.93 0.86
C ARG A 273 3.32 -6.92 1.42
N ARG A 274 4.26 -6.44 0.61
CA ARG A 274 5.66 -6.25 1.02
C ARG A 274 5.80 -5.26 2.17
N GLN A 275 6.59 -5.60 3.16
CA GLN A 275 6.81 -4.80 4.36
C GLN A 275 8.30 -4.51 4.57
N ARG A 276 8.61 -3.26 4.89
CA ARG A 276 9.99 -2.85 5.18
C ARG A 276 10.61 -3.61 6.37
N VAL A 277 9.81 -3.95 7.37
CA VAL A 277 10.24 -4.72 8.56
C VAL A 277 10.59 -6.17 8.23
N LEU A 278 10.21 -6.66 7.04
CA LEU A 278 10.51 -7.98 6.50
C LEU A 278 11.50 -7.90 5.32
N ASP A 279 12.33 -6.85 5.28
CA ASP A 279 13.31 -6.62 4.22
C ASP A 279 12.69 -6.62 2.81
N GLY A 280 11.51 -6.03 2.69
CA GLY A 280 10.80 -5.91 1.43
C GLY A 280 10.01 -7.15 1.01
N ARG A 281 9.92 -8.18 1.86
CA ARG A 281 9.08 -9.36 1.65
C ARG A 281 7.68 -9.16 2.22
N SER A 282 6.71 -9.94 1.73
CA SER A 282 5.40 -10.03 2.35
C SER A 282 5.38 -11.09 3.47
N PRO A 283 4.43 -11.02 4.40
CA PRO A 283 4.19 -12.09 5.36
C PRO A 283 4.07 -13.48 4.71
N ASP A 284 3.31 -13.59 3.62
CA ASP A 284 3.13 -14.85 2.88
C ASP A 284 4.42 -15.35 2.24
N GLU A 285 5.29 -14.47 1.74
CA GLU A 285 6.60 -14.84 1.22
C GLU A 285 7.50 -15.39 2.34
N VAL A 286 7.54 -14.75 3.50
CA VAL A 286 8.33 -15.21 4.66
C VAL A 286 7.85 -16.57 5.15
N VAL A 287 6.53 -16.80 5.21
CA VAL A 287 5.95 -18.07 5.60
C VAL A 287 6.36 -19.16 4.62
N ARG A 288 6.19 -18.94 3.31
CA ARG A 288 6.56 -19.92 2.28
C ARG A 288 8.04 -20.29 2.30
N GLU A 289 8.92 -19.30 2.44
CA GLU A 289 10.36 -19.52 2.53
C GLU A 289 10.75 -20.39 3.74
N ARG A 290 10.10 -20.16 4.90
CA ARG A 290 10.40 -20.91 6.11
C ARG A 290 9.87 -22.33 6.04
N LEU A 291 8.66 -22.53 5.60
CA LEU A 291 8.09 -23.88 5.42
C LEU A 291 8.88 -24.70 4.38
N GLY A 292 9.37 -24.08 3.31
CA GLY A 292 10.23 -24.73 2.33
C GLY A 292 11.58 -25.17 2.91
N ARG A 293 12.18 -24.37 3.80
CA ARG A 293 13.43 -24.74 4.50
C ARG A 293 13.23 -25.89 5.47
N ASP A 294 12.11 -25.92 6.21
CA ASP A 294 11.81 -26.99 7.15
C ASP A 294 11.58 -28.35 6.47
N GLN A 295 11.11 -28.35 5.21
CA GLN A 295 10.98 -29.57 4.41
C GLN A 295 12.34 -30.11 3.91
N VAL A 296 13.29 -29.22 3.61
CA VAL A 296 14.64 -29.60 3.16
C VAL A 296 15.53 -30.07 4.32
N SER A 297 15.25 -29.61 5.54
CA SER A 297 16.05 -29.90 6.73
C SER A 297 15.63 -31.18 7.48
N ARG A 298 14.63 -31.93 7.01
CA ARG A 298 14.27 -33.25 7.54
C ARG A 298 15.03 -34.31 6.77
N PRO A 299 16.09 -34.94 7.34
CA PRO A 299 16.68 -36.12 6.75
C PRO A 299 15.65 -37.27 6.77
N HIS A 300 15.58 -37.99 5.67
CA HIS A 300 14.74 -39.19 5.53
C HIS A 300 15.15 -40.29 6.52
#